data_82e4a1e6489acc24ec11fb8d064c9b26
#
_entry.id   82e4a1e6489acc24ec11fb8d064c9b26
#
_cell.length_a   1.000
_cell.length_b   1.000
_cell.length_c   1.000
_cell.angle_alpha   90.00
_cell.angle_beta   90.00
_cell.angle_gamma   90.00
#
_symmetry.space_group_name_H-M   'P 1'
#
loop_
_entity.id
_entity.type
_entity.pdbx_description
1 polymer ?
#
loop_
_entity_poly.entity_id
_entity_poly.type
_entity_poly.pdbx_seq_one_letter_code
_entity_poly.pdbx_strand_id
1 'polypeptide(L)'
;MLRANLEAGSPYVAVMVSGNPQGVIQERLTPGAQTGYEYIPATAPYWVRLRRQGNHLLCFISADGADWKQVGAREVALPTEAYAGFALSSHKDGTLTTAIVESLEITVP
;
A
#
# COMPACT_ATOMS: atom_id res chain seq x y z
N MET A 1 2.80 -2.20 0.89
CA MET A 1 1.78 -3.12 1.44
C MET A 1 2.21 -3.64 2.79
N LEU A 2 1.33 -3.59 3.75
CA LEU A 2 1.45 -4.30 5.02
C LEU A 2 0.30 -5.28 5.13
N ARG A 3 0.60 -6.54 5.48
CA ARG A 3 -0.40 -7.60 5.57
C ARG A 3 -0.17 -8.51 6.75
N ALA A 4 -1.27 -9.09 7.27
CA ALA A 4 -1.25 -9.92 8.48
C ALA A 4 -0.51 -11.24 8.26
N ASN A 5 -0.70 -11.86 7.11
CA ASN A 5 -0.11 -13.15 6.74
C ASN A 5 0.00 -13.28 5.22
N LEU A 6 0.47 -14.42 4.74
CA LEU A 6 0.68 -14.65 3.30
C LEU A 6 -0.47 -15.39 2.63
N GLU A 7 -1.58 -15.60 3.33
CA GLU A 7 -2.75 -16.24 2.76
C GLU A 7 -3.52 -15.29 1.85
N ALA A 8 -4.25 -15.81 0.89
CA ALA A 8 -4.99 -15.02 -0.09
C ALA A 8 -6.02 -14.09 0.57
N GLY A 9 -6.66 -14.53 1.65
CA GLY A 9 -7.67 -13.77 2.38
C GLY A 9 -7.12 -12.85 3.48
N SER A 10 -5.80 -12.65 3.55
CA SER A 10 -5.16 -11.85 4.60
C SER A 10 -5.68 -10.42 4.65
N PRO A 11 -5.94 -9.87 5.84
CA PRO A 11 -6.08 -8.43 6.00
C PRO A 11 -4.81 -7.70 5.53
N TYR A 12 -4.99 -6.58 4.88
CA TYR A 12 -3.86 -5.77 4.40
C TYR A 12 -4.27 -4.33 4.10
N VAL A 13 -3.28 -3.47 4.02
CA VAL A 13 -3.38 -2.12 3.43
C VAL A 13 -2.21 -1.91 2.50
N ALA A 14 -2.47 -1.37 1.33
CA ALA A 14 -1.47 -1.04 0.33
C ALA A 14 -1.69 0.36 -0.22
N VAL A 15 -0.60 1.09 -0.43
CA VAL A 15 -0.60 2.33 -1.21
C VAL A 15 0.12 2.01 -2.51
N MET A 16 -0.55 2.24 -3.63
CA MET A 16 -0.06 1.78 -4.93
C MET A 16 -0.07 2.89 -5.96
N VAL A 17 0.86 2.77 -6.90
CA VAL A 17 0.91 3.55 -8.13
C VAL A 17 0.12 2.78 -9.19
N SER A 18 -0.81 3.43 -9.87
CA SER A 18 -1.52 2.82 -10.99
C SER A 18 -1.02 3.39 -12.33
N GLY A 19 -1.31 2.69 -13.42
CA GLY A 19 -0.96 3.12 -14.77
C GLY A 19 -1.76 4.35 -15.25
N ASN A 20 -2.86 4.65 -14.59
CA ASN A 20 -3.56 5.92 -14.77
C ASN A 20 -2.90 6.98 -13.88
N PRO A 21 -3.11 8.30 -14.15
CA PRO A 21 -2.47 9.34 -13.33
C PRO A 21 -3.10 9.48 -11.95
N GLN A 22 -3.29 8.36 -11.25
CA GLN A 22 -3.86 8.29 -9.91
C GLN A 22 -3.14 7.20 -9.11
N GLY A 23 -2.99 7.46 -7.81
CA GLY A 23 -2.61 6.44 -6.87
C GLY A 23 -3.85 5.73 -6.33
N VAL A 24 -3.64 4.65 -5.61
CA VAL A 24 -4.71 3.84 -5.02
C VAL A 24 -4.31 3.41 -3.62
N ILE A 25 -5.20 3.61 -2.66
CA ILE A 25 -5.16 2.88 -1.39
C ILE A 25 -6.09 1.69 -1.57
N GLN A 26 -5.58 0.48 -1.34
CA GLN A 26 -6.35 -0.74 -1.42
C GLN A 26 -6.26 -1.47 -0.08
N GLU A 27 -7.37 -2.03 0.38
CA GLU A 27 -7.40 -2.69 1.68
C GLU A 27 -8.33 -3.89 1.73
N ARG A 28 -8.02 -4.81 2.62
CA ARG A 28 -8.93 -5.83 3.16
C ARG A 28 -8.83 -5.72 4.68
N LEU A 29 -9.90 -5.23 5.31
CA LEU A 29 -9.86 -4.88 6.73
C LEU A 29 -10.11 -6.05 7.66
N THR A 30 -10.76 -7.11 7.17
CA THR A 30 -11.01 -8.34 7.93
C THR A 30 -10.69 -9.55 7.07
N PRO A 31 -10.34 -10.71 7.69
CA PRO A 31 -9.99 -11.91 6.92
C PRO A 31 -11.10 -12.31 5.95
N GLY A 32 -10.74 -12.56 4.70
CA GLY A 32 -11.64 -13.04 3.66
C GLY A 32 -12.65 -12.01 3.14
N ALA A 33 -12.64 -10.78 3.66
CA ALA A 33 -13.55 -9.74 3.20
C ALA A 33 -13.22 -9.28 1.78
N GLN A 34 -14.16 -8.60 1.14
CA GLN A 34 -13.91 -7.96 -0.13
C GLN A 34 -12.86 -6.85 0.03
N THR A 35 -12.06 -6.67 -1.01
CA THR A 35 -11.13 -5.54 -1.06
C THR A 35 -11.88 -4.25 -1.35
N GLY A 36 -11.51 -3.20 -0.62
CA GLY A 36 -11.92 -1.84 -0.92
C GLY A 36 -10.77 -1.07 -1.55
N TYR A 37 -11.08 0.03 -2.21
CA TYR A 37 -10.05 0.91 -2.75
C TYR A 37 -10.52 2.34 -2.80
N GLU A 38 -9.54 3.24 -2.74
CA GLU A 38 -9.76 4.67 -2.83
C GLU A 38 -8.70 5.27 -3.74
N TYR A 39 -9.12 6.07 -4.72
CA TYR A 39 -8.17 6.80 -5.57
C TYR A 39 -7.63 8.01 -4.82
N ILE A 40 -6.33 8.25 -5.00
CA ILE A 40 -5.64 9.39 -4.38
C ILE A 40 -4.98 10.23 -5.47
N PRO A 41 -4.89 11.58 -5.28
CA PRO A 41 -4.34 12.47 -6.29
C PRO A 41 -2.80 12.38 -6.32
N ALA A 42 -2.29 11.42 -7.07
CA ALA A 42 -0.86 11.23 -7.22
C ALA A 42 -0.55 10.78 -8.64
N THR A 43 0.45 11.41 -9.25
CA THR A 43 0.93 11.06 -10.59
C THR A 43 2.35 10.50 -10.47
N ALA A 44 2.56 9.30 -10.98
CA ALA A 44 3.88 8.67 -10.95
C ALA A 44 4.92 9.52 -11.73
N PRO A 45 6.19 9.56 -11.33
CA PRO A 45 6.73 8.90 -10.15
C PRO A 45 6.45 9.67 -8.86
N TYR A 46 6.23 8.94 -7.78
CA TYR A 46 6.09 9.54 -6.44
C TYR A 46 6.46 8.55 -5.36
N TRP A 47 6.64 9.05 -4.14
CA TRP A 47 6.96 8.25 -2.97
C TRP A 47 5.69 7.85 -2.25
N VAL A 48 5.67 6.63 -1.71
CA VAL A 48 4.58 6.13 -0.86
C VAL A 48 5.13 5.72 0.49
N ARG A 49 4.33 5.91 1.54
CA ARG A 49 4.69 5.50 2.90
C ARG A 49 3.47 4.93 3.60
N LEU A 50 3.67 3.81 4.25
CA LEU A 50 2.73 3.26 5.23
C LEU A 50 3.37 3.35 6.61
N ARG A 51 2.65 3.90 7.56
CA ARG A 51 3.08 4.00 8.94
C ARG A 51 2.09 3.30 9.85
N ARG A 52 2.57 2.35 10.64
CA ARG A 52 1.76 1.60 11.58
C ARG A 52 1.86 2.20 12.97
N GLN A 53 0.70 2.44 13.61
CA GLN A 53 0.58 2.81 15.01
C GLN A 53 -0.49 1.90 15.64
N GLY A 54 -0.07 0.77 16.24
CA GLY A 54 -1.02 -0.24 16.71
C GLY A 54 -1.81 -0.82 15.56
N ASN A 55 -3.13 -0.68 15.59
CA ASN A 55 -4.03 -1.11 14.53
C ASN A 55 -4.38 0.00 13.52
N HIS A 56 -3.77 1.18 13.68
CA HIS A 56 -3.97 2.28 12.76
C HIS A 56 -2.85 2.32 11.73
N LEU A 57 -3.21 2.28 10.47
CA LEU A 57 -2.28 2.42 9.36
C LEU A 57 -2.52 3.76 8.67
N LEU A 58 -1.48 4.59 8.64
CA LEU A 58 -1.51 5.89 8.02
C LEU A 58 -0.83 5.82 6.66
N CYS A 59 -1.46 6.38 5.65
CA CYS A 59 -0.99 6.36 4.27
C CYS A 59 -0.53 7.75 3.85
N PHE A 60 0.69 7.82 3.28
CA PHE A 60 1.29 9.08 2.86
C PHE A 60 1.83 8.98 1.45
N ILE A 61 1.87 10.11 0.77
CA ILE A 61 2.57 10.27 -0.51
C ILE A 61 3.49 11.49 -0.44
N SER A 62 4.50 11.50 -1.30
CA SER A 62 5.40 12.63 -1.46
C SER A 62 5.89 12.72 -2.91
N ALA A 63 6.04 13.93 -3.41
CA ALA A 63 6.62 14.16 -4.73
C ALA A 63 8.15 14.11 -4.70
N ASP A 64 8.77 14.42 -3.55
CA ASP A 64 10.22 14.60 -3.42
C ASP A 64 10.87 13.71 -2.35
N GLY A 65 10.08 12.96 -1.59
CA GLY A 65 10.58 12.13 -0.49
C GLY A 65 10.87 12.90 0.80
N ALA A 66 10.62 14.19 0.84
CA ALA A 66 10.87 15.06 2.00
C ALA A 66 9.58 15.63 2.58
N ASP A 67 8.71 16.14 1.73
CA ASP A 67 7.42 16.70 2.14
C ASP A 67 6.33 15.66 1.96
N TRP A 68 5.82 15.15 3.07
CA TRP A 68 4.84 14.06 3.10
C TRP A 68 3.43 14.58 3.34
N LYS A 69 2.50 14.09 2.54
CA LYS A 69 1.07 14.39 2.67
C LYS A 69 0.33 13.11 3.07
N GLN A 70 -0.41 13.19 4.17
CA GLN A 70 -1.29 12.08 4.54
C GLN A 70 -2.49 12.04 3.60
N VAL A 71 -2.73 10.89 2.98
CA VAL A 71 -3.81 10.70 2.00
C VAL A 71 -4.86 9.72 2.48
N GLY A 72 -4.63 9.06 3.60
CA GLY A 72 -5.62 8.16 4.16
C GLY A 72 -5.19 7.56 5.48
N ALA A 73 -6.13 6.93 6.13
CA ALA A 73 -5.93 6.16 7.35
C ALA A 73 -6.90 4.97 7.34
N ARG A 74 -6.43 3.85 7.85
CA ARG A 74 -7.25 2.64 7.97
C ARG A 74 -7.02 2.02 9.34
N GLU A 75 -8.09 1.44 9.89
CA GLU A 75 -7.98 0.62 11.08
C GLU A 75 -8.08 -0.84 10.66
N VAL A 76 -7.04 -1.61 10.95
CA VAL A 76 -6.96 -3.01 10.59
C VAL A 76 -6.20 -3.76 11.67
N ALA A 77 -6.77 -4.86 12.15
CA ALA A 77 -6.12 -5.70 13.15
C ALA A 77 -5.00 -6.50 12.49
N LEU A 78 -3.76 -6.08 12.72
CA LEU A 78 -2.57 -6.80 12.28
C LEU A 78 -1.84 -7.37 13.48
N PRO A 79 -1.25 -8.58 13.37
CA PRO A 79 -0.44 -9.12 14.44
C PRO A 79 0.81 -8.24 14.69
N THR A 80 1.46 -8.46 15.84
CA THR A 80 2.71 -7.73 16.15
C THR A 80 3.74 -7.92 15.05
N GLU A 81 3.86 -9.15 14.52
CA GLU A 81 4.69 -9.45 13.36
C GLU A 81 3.80 -9.48 12.12
N ALA A 82 3.92 -8.46 11.30
CA ALA A 82 3.23 -8.37 10.02
C ALA A 82 4.24 -8.42 8.88
N TYR A 83 3.74 -8.64 7.67
CA TYR A 83 4.58 -8.69 6.47
C TYR A 83 4.52 -7.35 5.75
N ALA A 84 5.68 -6.87 5.31
CA ALA A 84 5.80 -5.69 4.46
C ALA A 84 6.40 -6.10 3.11
N GLY A 85 5.90 -5.52 2.03
CA GLY A 85 6.43 -5.85 0.71
C GLY A 85 5.72 -5.11 -0.41
N PHE A 86 6.00 -5.59 -1.62
CA PHE A 86 5.45 -5.04 -2.85
C PHE A 86 4.38 -5.95 -3.42
N ALA A 87 3.40 -5.34 -4.07
CA ALA A 87 2.42 -6.05 -4.89
C ALA A 87 2.42 -5.43 -6.28
N LEU A 88 2.57 -6.24 -7.30
CA LEU A 88 2.64 -5.79 -8.68
C LEU A 88 1.66 -6.61 -9.53
N SER A 89 0.86 -5.92 -10.35
CA SER A 89 -0.07 -6.57 -11.25
C SER A 89 -0.21 -5.77 -12.53
N SER A 90 -0.29 -6.45 -13.66
CA SER A 90 -0.60 -5.82 -14.95
C SER A 90 -2.10 -5.57 -15.11
N HIS A 91 -2.94 -6.15 -14.26
CA HIS A 91 -4.40 -6.20 -14.39
C HIS A 91 -4.89 -6.82 -15.71
N LYS A 92 -4.02 -7.58 -16.37
CA LYS A 92 -4.37 -8.24 -17.63
C LYS A 92 -3.66 -9.59 -17.70
N ASP A 93 -4.41 -10.67 -17.71
CA ASP A 93 -3.87 -12.02 -17.81
C ASP A 93 -2.96 -12.18 -19.03
N GLY A 94 -1.83 -12.85 -18.82
CA GLY A 94 -0.85 -13.11 -19.87
C GLY A 94 -0.03 -11.90 -20.28
N THR A 95 -0.19 -10.75 -19.61
CA THR A 95 0.56 -9.52 -19.91
C THR A 95 1.52 -9.24 -18.77
N LEU A 96 2.80 -9.06 -19.12
CA LEU A 96 3.84 -8.64 -18.16
C LEU A 96 3.78 -7.14 -17.92
N THR A 97 4.15 -6.74 -16.72
CA THR A 97 4.35 -5.34 -16.37
C THR A 97 5.64 -5.20 -15.59
N THR A 98 6.20 -4.00 -15.59
CA THR A 98 7.45 -3.71 -14.87
C THR A 98 7.26 -2.48 -14.02
N ALA A 99 7.73 -2.56 -12.77
CA ALA A 99 7.85 -1.41 -11.90
C ALA A 99 9.31 -1.22 -11.53
N ILE A 100 9.74 0.03 -11.40
CA ILE A 100 11.07 0.39 -10.93
C ILE A 100 10.92 0.99 -9.54
N VAL A 101 11.60 0.38 -8.56
CA VAL A 101 11.67 0.89 -7.19
C VAL A 101 13.08 1.40 -6.97
N GLU A 102 13.22 2.72 -6.79
CA GLU A 102 14.53 3.36 -6.69
C GLU A 102 15.06 3.39 -5.25
N SER A 103 14.17 3.40 -4.26
CA SER A 103 14.55 3.47 -2.86
C SER A 103 13.53 2.74 -2.00
N LEU A 104 14.02 1.96 -1.04
CA LEU A 104 13.19 1.26 -0.07
C LEU A 104 13.76 1.47 1.33
N GLU A 105 12.93 1.90 2.24
CA GLU A 105 13.27 2.02 3.65
C GLU A 105 12.20 1.35 4.50
N ILE A 106 12.63 0.46 5.40
CA ILE A 106 11.76 -0.18 6.38
C ILE A 106 12.35 0.12 7.75
N THR A 107 11.57 0.81 8.58
CA THR A 107 11.96 1.19 9.94
C THR A 107 11.06 0.48 10.93
N VAL A 108 11.66 -0.14 11.94
CA VAL A 108 10.95 -0.81 13.03
C VAL A 108 11.24 -0.01 14.31
N PRO A 109 10.19 0.48 15.01
CA PRO A 109 10.38 1.20 16.28
C PRO A 109 10.88 0.31 17.41
#